data_dc5627d4af2d3368745cbbe887ef9650
#
_entry.id   dc5627d4af2d3368745cbbe887ef9650
#
_cell.length_a   1.000
_cell.length_b   1.000
_cell.length_c   1.000
_cell.angle_alpha   90.00
_cell.angle_beta   90.00
_cell.angle_gamma   90.00
#
_symmetry.space_group_name_H-M   'P 1'
#
loop_
_entity.id
_entity.type
_entity.pdbx_description
1 polymer ?
#
loop_
_entity_poly.entity_id
_entity_poly.type
_entity_poly.pdbx_seq_one_letter_code
_entity_poly.pdbx_strand_id
1 'polypeptide(L)'
;MQDSYNEFFFQVDKPYNPLFIDFVLSLGVEAVEEKNGGVFVRSNDDLSTIAWAVDKFGASLAKHQNVTLNLRTNLSQKPNKDWIKEYQKGVAPLQIGDFYIHSSWQKPNSHAINVQIDPALAFGSGHHESTRSCIELLQAFAKRGDKALDIGCGSGILSIILAKMGCEVSACDTDEIAISSTLSNAKLNQIALKELWQGSVNQTKALYNIVVANLVGDIILTLAFDLKARVKKGGYLVLAGILDKYKARIQREFKEFKQIKQSQTNEWLSFVYQKENK
;
A
#
# COMPACT_ATOMS: atom_id res chain seq x y z
N MET A 1 20.14 4.13 0.59
CA MET A 1 19.18 5.26 0.44
C MET A 1 19.99 6.52 0.21
N GLN A 2 19.61 7.33 -0.74
CA GLN A 2 20.27 8.64 -0.92
C GLN A 2 20.01 9.49 0.34
N ASP A 3 21.03 10.18 0.83
CA ASP A 3 20.94 10.99 2.06
C ASP A 3 20.16 12.30 1.88
N SER A 4 19.78 12.62 0.65
CA SER A 4 19.08 13.86 0.27
C SER A 4 18.18 13.63 -0.95
N TYR A 5 17.20 14.51 -1.12
CA TYR A 5 16.33 14.61 -2.29
C TYR A 5 16.34 16.03 -2.85
N ASN A 6 15.97 16.20 -4.10
CA ASN A 6 15.80 17.50 -4.74
C ASN A 6 14.35 17.96 -4.57
N GLU A 7 14.16 19.21 -4.15
CA GLU A 7 12.88 19.88 -4.02
C GLU A 7 12.86 21.11 -4.90
N PHE A 8 11.95 21.13 -5.86
CA PHE A 8 11.66 22.29 -6.68
C PHE A 8 10.32 22.87 -6.25
N PHE A 9 10.33 24.14 -5.86
CA PHE A 9 9.16 24.92 -5.51
C PHE A 9 8.89 25.94 -6.60
N PHE A 10 7.61 26.13 -6.96
CA PHE A 10 7.18 27.27 -7.71
C PHE A 10 5.86 27.82 -7.19
N GLN A 11 5.67 29.10 -7.36
CA GLN A 11 4.44 29.82 -7.06
C GLN A 11 4.17 30.80 -8.19
N VAL A 12 2.94 30.78 -8.69
CA VAL A 12 2.46 31.70 -9.74
C VAL A 12 1.10 32.26 -9.35
N ASP A 13 0.66 33.31 -10.00
CA ASP A 13 -0.68 33.87 -9.80
C ASP A 13 -1.76 32.81 -9.99
N LYS A 14 -2.74 32.75 -9.06
CA LYS A 14 -3.77 31.68 -8.99
C LYS A 14 -4.42 31.26 -10.31
N PRO A 15 -4.79 32.18 -11.24
CA PRO A 15 -5.41 31.76 -12.49
C PRO A 15 -4.54 30.85 -13.37
N TYR A 16 -3.21 30.93 -13.20
CA TYR A 16 -2.24 30.19 -14.01
C TYR A 16 -1.74 28.90 -13.32
N ASN A 17 -2.05 28.72 -12.01
CA ASN A 17 -1.55 27.57 -11.26
C ASN A 17 -1.88 26.21 -11.91
N PRO A 18 -3.13 25.93 -12.36
CA PRO A 18 -3.45 24.68 -13.01
C PRO A 18 -2.63 24.43 -14.28
N LEU A 19 -2.41 25.49 -15.07
CA LEU A 19 -1.65 25.41 -16.33
C LEU A 19 -0.19 25.05 -16.08
N PHE A 20 0.41 25.60 -15.01
CA PHE A 20 1.78 25.27 -14.62
C PHE A 20 1.89 23.85 -14.05
N ILE A 21 0.90 23.40 -13.31
CA ILE A 21 0.84 22.01 -12.81
C ILE A 21 0.76 21.03 -13.98
N ASP A 22 -0.16 21.25 -14.92
CA ASP A 22 -0.29 20.40 -16.13
C ASP A 22 1.00 20.39 -16.95
N PHE A 23 1.64 21.56 -17.10
CA PHE A 23 2.93 21.65 -17.78
C PHE A 23 4.01 20.81 -17.11
N VAL A 24 4.16 20.92 -15.79
CA VAL A 24 5.15 20.15 -15.02
C VAL A 24 4.89 18.65 -15.10
N LEU A 25 3.64 18.21 -14.97
CA LEU A 25 3.25 16.82 -15.15
C LEU A 25 3.56 16.31 -16.57
N SER A 26 3.38 17.16 -17.60
CA SER A 26 3.72 16.82 -18.98
C SER A 26 5.23 16.59 -19.23
N LEU A 27 6.09 17.10 -18.33
CA LEU A 27 7.54 16.89 -18.38
C LEU A 27 7.98 15.57 -17.73
N GLY A 28 7.04 14.70 -17.33
CA GLY A 28 7.33 13.40 -16.75
C GLY A 28 7.47 13.39 -15.22
N VAL A 29 7.05 14.47 -14.56
CA VAL A 29 6.93 14.50 -13.10
C VAL A 29 5.73 13.64 -12.69
N GLU A 30 5.93 12.68 -11.80
CA GLU A 30 4.90 11.72 -11.39
C GLU A 30 3.82 12.34 -10.50
N ALA A 31 4.19 13.28 -9.63
CA ALA A 31 3.27 13.95 -8.71
C ALA A 31 3.76 15.31 -8.27
N VAL A 32 2.82 16.17 -7.91
CA VAL A 32 3.07 17.49 -7.31
C VAL A 32 2.28 17.63 -5.99
N GLU A 33 2.80 18.40 -5.06
CA GLU A 33 2.09 18.76 -3.82
C GLU A 33 1.74 20.25 -3.81
N GLU A 34 0.46 20.59 -3.72
CA GLU A 34 0.03 21.96 -3.49
C GLU A 34 -0.04 22.26 -2.00
N LYS A 35 0.77 23.23 -1.54
CA LYS A 35 0.83 23.60 -0.11
C LYS A 35 1.21 25.07 0.04
N ASN A 36 0.56 25.76 0.98
CA ASN A 36 0.85 27.16 1.33
C ASN A 36 0.83 28.13 0.13
N GLY A 37 -0.04 27.85 -0.88
CA GLY A 37 -0.19 28.69 -2.07
C GLY A 37 0.89 28.52 -3.12
N GLY A 38 1.74 27.51 -2.99
CA GLY A 38 2.75 27.12 -4.00
C GLY A 38 2.68 25.63 -4.31
N VAL A 39 3.47 25.21 -5.27
CA VAL A 39 3.57 23.84 -5.77
C VAL A 39 4.97 23.31 -5.53
N PHE A 40 5.05 22.09 -5.03
CA PHE A 40 6.28 21.38 -4.73
C PHE A 40 6.40 20.15 -5.60
N VAL A 41 7.56 19.96 -6.21
CA VAL A 41 8.00 18.74 -6.90
C VAL A 41 9.16 18.17 -6.11
N ARG A 42 9.11 16.88 -5.81
CA ARG A 42 10.20 16.19 -5.10
C ARG A 42 10.65 14.97 -5.88
N SER A 43 11.94 14.80 -6.04
CA SER A 43 12.55 13.65 -6.71
C SER A 43 13.93 13.36 -6.15
N ASN A 44 14.36 12.12 -6.30
CA ASN A 44 15.76 11.75 -6.12
C ASN A 44 16.63 12.16 -7.33
N ASP A 45 15.99 12.40 -8.47
CA ASP A 45 16.64 12.86 -9.70
C ASP A 45 16.89 14.36 -9.69
N ASP A 46 17.75 14.83 -10.59
CA ASP A 46 18.00 16.24 -10.77
C ASP A 46 16.78 16.94 -11.37
N LEU A 47 16.26 17.93 -10.68
CA LEU A 47 15.12 18.75 -11.11
C LEU A 47 15.53 20.06 -11.80
N SER A 48 16.81 20.27 -12.11
CA SER A 48 17.30 21.50 -12.76
C SER A 48 16.66 21.76 -14.13
N THR A 49 16.46 20.72 -14.93
CA THR A 49 15.77 20.80 -16.21
C THR A 49 14.31 21.21 -16.07
N ILE A 50 13.62 20.67 -15.06
CA ILE A 50 12.22 21.02 -14.74
C ILE A 50 12.13 22.49 -14.31
N ALA A 51 13.02 22.93 -13.41
CA ALA A 51 13.08 24.31 -12.95
C ALA A 51 13.32 25.29 -14.11
N TRP A 52 14.31 25.00 -14.97
CA TRP A 52 14.57 25.78 -16.17
C TRP A 52 13.37 25.82 -17.13
N ALA A 53 12.71 24.70 -17.34
CA ALA A 53 11.53 24.61 -18.23
C ALA A 53 10.38 25.46 -17.70
N VAL A 54 10.11 25.46 -16.40
CA VAL A 54 9.08 26.27 -15.74
C VAL A 54 9.36 27.76 -15.90
N ASP A 55 10.61 28.19 -15.69
CA ASP A 55 10.99 29.59 -15.91
C ASP A 55 10.82 30.02 -17.36
N LYS A 56 11.21 29.18 -18.33
CA LYS A 56 11.02 29.43 -19.76
C LYS A 56 9.55 29.46 -20.18
N PHE A 57 8.76 28.54 -19.63
CA PHE A 57 7.31 28.52 -19.85
C PHE A 57 6.64 29.79 -19.36
N GLY A 58 6.97 30.24 -18.14
CA GLY A 58 6.47 31.48 -17.55
C GLY A 58 6.82 32.71 -18.41
N ALA A 59 8.08 32.82 -18.83
CA ALA A 59 8.51 33.91 -19.69
C ALA A 59 7.81 33.92 -21.04
N SER A 60 7.61 32.74 -21.66
CA SER A 60 6.90 32.57 -22.93
C SER A 60 5.43 32.96 -22.80
N LEU A 61 4.77 32.49 -21.74
CA LEU A 61 3.36 32.76 -21.44
C LEU A 61 3.13 34.26 -21.22
N ALA A 62 3.96 34.91 -20.40
CA ALA A 62 3.92 36.34 -20.15
C ALA A 62 4.01 37.16 -21.44
N LYS A 63 4.94 36.79 -22.32
CA LYS A 63 5.13 37.45 -23.62
C LYS A 63 3.93 37.25 -24.55
N HIS A 64 3.41 36.01 -24.68
CA HIS A 64 2.31 35.71 -25.61
C HIS A 64 0.98 36.32 -25.18
N GLN A 65 0.71 36.35 -23.90
CA GLN A 65 -0.53 36.91 -23.37
C GLN A 65 -0.44 38.38 -23.00
N ASN A 66 0.74 38.98 -23.16
CA ASN A 66 1.03 40.38 -22.81
C ASN A 66 0.63 40.70 -21.34
N VAL A 67 1.00 39.80 -20.40
CA VAL A 67 0.70 39.91 -18.97
C VAL A 67 1.99 39.87 -18.14
N THR A 68 1.92 40.46 -16.97
CA THR A 68 3.00 40.30 -15.96
C THR A 68 2.63 39.11 -15.07
N LEU A 69 3.51 38.09 -15.02
CA LEU A 69 3.34 36.92 -14.14
C LEU A 69 4.23 37.07 -12.91
N ASN A 70 3.66 36.88 -11.73
CA ASN A 70 4.41 36.79 -10.48
C ASN A 70 4.84 35.33 -10.27
N LEU A 71 5.82 34.88 -11.08
CA LEU A 71 6.41 33.55 -10.92
C LEU A 71 7.60 33.62 -9.97
N ARG A 72 7.58 32.77 -8.93
CA ARG A 72 8.69 32.54 -8.02
C ARG A 72 9.07 31.08 -8.08
N THR A 73 10.35 30.80 -8.24
CA THR A 73 10.89 29.45 -8.29
C THR A 73 12.03 29.31 -7.29
N ASN A 74 12.18 28.12 -6.75
CA ASN A 74 13.32 27.76 -5.89
C ASN A 74 13.65 26.29 -6.05
N LEU A 75 14.90 25.99 -6.36
CA LEU A 75 15.43 24.63 -6.40
C LEU A 75 16.38 24.46 -5.23
N SER A 76 16.18 23.43 -4.43
CA SER A 76 17.01 23.15 -3.26
C SER A 76 17.18 21.65 -3.05
N GLN A 77 18.31 21.27 -2.51
CA GLN A 77 18.54 19.92 -2.02
C GLN A 77 18.18 19.87 -0.53
N LYS A 78 17.37 18.90 -0.15
CA LYS A 78 16.91 18.70 1.23
C LYS A 78 17.44 17.39 1.79
N PRO A 79 17.87 17.36 3.05
CA PRO A 79 18.24 16.09 3.67
C PRO A 79 17.01 15.20 3.89
N ASN A 80 17.10 13.94 3.53
CA ASN A 80 16.03 12.95 3.73
C ASN A 80 15.65 12.80 5.22
N LYS A 81 16.52 13.15 6.13
CA LYS A 81 16.28 13.09 7.58
C LYS A 81 15.12 13.95 8.06
N ASP A 82 14.84 15.08 7.42
CA ASP A 82 13.74 15.97 7.84
C ASP A 82 12.39 15.45 7.36
N TRP A 83 12.32 14.92 6.16
CA TRP A 83 11.12 14.26 5.66
C TRP A 83 10.78 12.98 6.45
N ILE A 84 11.79 12.17 6.78
CA ILE A 84 11.63 10.98 7.61
C ILE A 84 11.06 11.37 9.00
N LYS A 85 11.58 12.41 9.62
CA LYS A 85 11.08 12.90 10.92
C LYS A 85 9.64 13.42 10.86
N GLU A 86 9.30 14.17 9.83
CA GLU A 86 7.93 14.68 9.63
C GLU A 86 6.96 13.51 9.36
N TYR A 87 7.36 12.57 8.52
CA TYR A 87 6.59 11.35 8.26
C TYR A 87 6.40 10.51 9.54
N GLN A 88 7.48 10.35 10.33
CA GLN A 88 7.42 9.63 11.61
C GLN A 88 6.44 10.24 12.61
N LYS A 89 6.28 11.55 12.63
CA LYS A 89 5.30 12.25 13.49
C LYS A 89 3.86 12.02 13.02
N GLY A 90 3.63 11.80 11.72
CA GLY A 90 2.30 11.61 11.15
C GLY A 90 1.74 10.19 11.30
N VAL A 91 2.59 9.19 11.58
CA VAL A 91 2.16 7.79 11.71
C VAL A 91 1.88 7.47 13.17
N ALA A 92 0.61 7.45 13.57
CA ALA A 92 0.21 7.00 14.89
C ALA A 92 0.13 5.47 14.95
N PRO A 93 0.52 4.83 16.08
CA PRO A 93 0.27 3.40 16.25
C PRO A 93 -1.22 3.13 16.34
N LEU A 94 -1.63 1.91 16.01
CA LEU A 94 -3.05 1.54 16.04
C LEU A 94 -3.28 0.15 16.64
N GLN A 95 -4.43 0.00 17.32
CA GLN A 95 -4.90 -1.27 17.85
C GLN A 95 -5.96 -1.85 16.91
N ILE A 96 -5.78 -3.12 16.52
CA ILE A 96 -6.77 -3.88 15.74
C ILE A 96 -6.94 -5.26 16.40
N GLY A 97 -8.02 -5.45 17.13
CA GLY A 97 -8.21 -6.66 17.95
C GLY A 97 -7.06 -6.82 18.94
N ASP A 98 -6.42 -7.98 18.95
CA ASP A 98 -5.31 -8.30 19.86
C ASP A 98 -3.96 -7.70 19.42
N PHE A 99 -3.88 -7.12 18.21
CA PHE A 99 -2.65 -6.65 17.62
C PHE A 99 -2.47 -5.15 17.79
N TYR A 100 -1.30 -4.75 18.30
CA TYR A 100 -0.84 -3.37 18.35
C TYR A 100 0.21 -3.15 17.25
N ILE A 101 -0.17 -2.39 16.23
CA ILE A 101 0.67 -2.12 15.07
C ILE A 101 1.38 -0.80 15.30
N HIS A 102 2.71 -0.83 15.24
CA HIS A 102 3.55 0.33 15.48
C HIS A 102 4.83 0.26 14.65
N SER A 103 5.47 1.40 14.45
CA SER A 103 6.76 1.49 13.78
C SER A 103 7.93 1.25 14.75
N SER A 104 9.15 1.00 14.23
CA SER A 104 10.35 0.69 15.03
C SER A 104 10.76 1.80 16.00
N TRP A 105 10.42 3.06 15.68
CA TRP A 105 10.69 4.23 16.54
C TRP A 105 9.62 4.48 17.60
N GLN A 106 8.55 3.68 17.64
CA GLN A 106 7.46 3.81 18.61
C GLN A 106 7.58 2.76 19.71
N LYS A 107 7.03 3.08 20.87
CA LYS A 107 7.07 2.17 22.01
C LYS A 107 6.06 1.03 21.81
N PRO A 108 6.44 -0.22 22.09
CA PRO A 108 5.52 -1.35 22.08
C PRO A 108 4.48 -1.22 23.20
N ASN A 109 3.33 -1.86 23.02
CA ASN A 109 2.29 -1.99 24.04
C ASN A 109 2.47 -3.32 24.78
N SER A 110 2.69 -3.26 26.11
CA SER A 110 2.89 -4.46 26.95
C SER A 110 1.64 -5.34 27.12
N HIS A 111 0.46 -4.83 26.74
CA HIS A 111 -0.82 -5.53 26.88
C HIS A 111 -1.38 -6.06 25.56
N ALA A 112 -0.59 -6.06 24.50
CA ALA A 112 -1.02 -6.46 23.17
C ALA A 112 0.06 -7.26 22.42
N ILE A 113 -0.34 -7.98 21.37
CA ILE A 113 0.61 -8.60 20.45
C ILE A 113 1.16 -7.51 19.52
N ASN A 114 2.42 -7.17 19.74
CA ASN A 114 3.06 -6.11 18.96
C ASN A 114 3.40 -6.59 17.55
N VAL A 115 3.06 -5.76 16.57
CA VAL A 115 3.39 -5.94 15.14
C VAL A 115 4.13 -4.70 14.69
N GLN A 116 5.42 -4.86 14.45
CA GLN A 116 6.29 -3.76 14.06
C GLN A 116 6.32 -3.65 12.53
N ILE A 117 5.79 -2.55 12.00
CA ILE A 117 5.76 -2.26 10.56
C ILE A 117 6.41 -0.91 10.34
N ASP A 118 7.57 -0.94 9.72
CA ASP A 118 8.19 0.30 9.26
C ASP A 118 7.63 0.64 7.87
N PRO A 119 7.05 1.84 7.74
CA PRO A 119 6.55 2.29 6.45
C PRO A 119 7.71 2.36 5.45
N ALA A 120 7.53 1.67 4.35
CA ALA A 120 8.36 1.75 3.16
C ALA A 120 7.51 2.28 2.01
N LEU A 121 8.03 2.26 0.80
CA LEU A 121 7.27 2.59 -0.40
C LEU A 121 6.18 1.53 -0.72
N ALA A 122 6.13 0.41 0.02
CA ALA A 122 5.15 -0.64 -0.17
C ALA A 122 3.84 -0.34 0.60
N PHE A 123 2.70 -0.73 0.00
CA PHE A 123 1.36 -0.63 0.60
C PHE A 123 1.23 -1.49 1.86
N GLY A 124 0.38 -1.08 2.82
CA GLY A 124 0.00 -1.91 3.97
C GLY A 124 0.56 -1.44 5.33
N SER A 125 0.38 -0.16 5.67
CA SER A 125 0.72 0.37 7.01
C SER A 125 -0.25 -0.04 8.13
N GLY A 126 -1.37 -0.69 7.78
CA GLY A 126 -2.46 -1.00 8.71
C GLY A 126 -3.54 0.09 8.82
N HIS A 127 -3.26 1.31 8.39
CA HIS A 127 -4.20 2.44 8.52
C HIS A 127 -5.35 2.38 7.52
N HIS A 128 -5.15 1.73 6.38
CA HIS A 128 -6.20 1.59 5.37
C HIS A 128 -7.32 0.67 5.87
N GLU A 129 -8.56 1.03 5.62
CA GLU A 129 -9.76 0.33 6.10
C GLU A 129 -9.82 -1.14 5.65
N SER A 130 -9.39 -1.43 4.41
CA SER A 130 -9.33 -2.80 3.91
C SER A 130 -8.33 -3.65 4.69
N THR A 131 -7.17 -3.10 5.07
CA THR A 131 -6.16 -3.80 5.86
C THR A 131 -6.68 -4.07 7.27
N ARG A 132 -7.33 -3.09 7.91
CA ARG A 132 -7.98 -3.25 9.22
C ARG A 132 -9.02 -4.36 9.19
N SER A 133 -9.97 -4.30 8.23
CA SER A 133 -11.00 -5.33 8.05
C SER A 133 -10.40 -6.71 7.81
N CYS A 134 -9.34 -6.79 7.01
CA CYS A 134 -8.64 -8.04 6.73
C CYS A 134 -8.04 -8.64 8.01
N ILE A 135 -7.37 -7.84 8.84
CA ILE A 135 -6.79 -8.26 10.12
C ILE A 135 -7.87 -8.78 11.07
N GLU A 136 -9.00 -8.10 11.19
CA GLU A 136 -10.14 -8.54 12.02
C GLU A 136 -10.69 -9.89 11.53
N LEU A 137 -10.81 -10.08 10.21
CA LEU A 137 -11.27 -11.34 9.64
C LEU A 137 -10.25 -12.46 9.87
N LEU A 138 -8.95 -12.21 9.72
CA LEU A 138 -7.92 -13.21 9.98
C LEU A 138 -7.95 -13.68 11.43
N GLN A 139 -8.12 -12.78 12.41
CA GLN A 139 -8.26 -13.15 13.82
C GLN A 139 -9.47 -14.08 14.09
N ALA A 140 -10.53 -13.94 13.32
CA ALA A 140 -11.74 -14.76 13.49
C ALA A 140 -11.63 -16.14 12.82
N PHE A 141 -10.85 -16.30 11.76
CA PHE A 141 -10.88 -17.48 10.92
C PHE A 141 -9.56 -18.27 10.86
N ALA A 142 -8.41 -17.63 11.09
CA ALA A 142 -7.13 -18.32 11.12
C ALA A 142 -6.90 -19.01 12.47
N LYS A 143 -6.25 -20.17 12.43
CA LYS A 143 -5.95 -20.97 13.62
C LYS A 143 -4.47 -21.30 13.67
N ARG A 144 -3.97 -21.47 14.89
CA ARG A 144 -2.60 -21.94 15.10
C ARG A 144 -2.37 -23.26 14.35
N GLY A 145 -1.28 -23.35 13.61
CA GLY A 145 -0.91 -24.51 12.80
C GLY A 145 -1.50 -24.50 11.38
N ASP A 146 -2.34 -23.54 11.02
CA ASP A 146 -2.81 -23.40 9.66
C ASP A 146 -1.67 -23.05 8.70
N LYS A 147 -1.73 -23.60 7.49
CA LYS A 147 -0.94 -23.12 6.36
C LYS A 147 -1.66 -21.94 5.75
N ALA A 148 -0.99 -20.80 5.69
CA ALA A 148 -1.54 -19.54 5.19
C ALA A 148 -0.77 -19.04 3.96
N LEU A 149 -1.50 -18.44 3.01
CA LEU A 149 -0.93 -17.78 1.84
C LEU A 149 -1.42 -16.34 1.79
N ASP A 150 -0.47 -15.39 1.76
CA ASP A 150 -0.73 -13.96 1.61
C ASP A 150 -0.33 -13.52 0.19
N ILE A 151 -1.31 -13.04 -0.58
CA ILE A 151 -1.15 -12.68 -1.99
C ILE A 151 -1.26 -11.17 -2.16
N GLY A 152 -0.22 -10.56 -2.73
CA GLY A 152 -0.03 -9.12 -2.72
C GLY A 152 0.36 -8.66 -1.31
N CYS A 153 1.45 -9.23 -0.77
CA CYS A 153 1.80 -9.08 0.64
C CYS A 153 2.23 -7.65 1.03
N GLY A 154 2.67 -6.84 0.07
CA GLY A 154 3.03 -5.44 0.29
C GLY A 154 4.08 -5.25 1.41
N SER A 155 3.71 -4.61 2.50
CA SER A 155 4.56 -4.45 3.70
C SER A 155 4.80 -5.74 4.47
N GLY A 156 4.05 -6.81 4.19
CA GLY A 156 4.04 -8.07 4.93
C GLY A 156 3.18 -8.06 6.19
N ILE A 157 2.39 -7.03 6.44
CA ILE A 157 1.61 -6.90 7.67
C ILE A 157 0.69 -8.09 7.92
N LEU A 158 -0.04 -8.58 6.91
CA LEU A 158 -0.94 -9.72 7.04
C LEU A 158 -0.16 -11.02 7.26
N SER A 159 0.93 -11.20 6.53
CA SER A 159 1.87 -12.31 6.71
C SER A 159 2.41 -12.38 8.15
N ILE A 160 2.84 -11.24 8.70
CA ILE A 160 3.38 -11.15 10.06
C ILE A 160 2.30 -11.45 11.11
N ILE A 161 1.10 -10.93 10.93
CA ILE A 161 -0.04 -11.21 11.81
C ILE A 161 -0.39 -12.70 11.81
N LEU A 162 -0.52 -13.32 10.65
CA LEU A 162 -0.75 -14.76 10.52
C LEU A 162 0.34 -15.58 11.19
N ALA A 163 1.60 -15.20 11.02
CA ALA A 163 2.72 -15.87 11.66
C ALA A 163 2.69 -15.71 13.20
N LYS A 164 2.35 -14.52 13.72
CA LYS A 164 2.18 -14.30 15.17
C LYS A 164 0.98 -15.06 15.75
N MET A 165 -0.03 -15.37 14.92
CA MET A 165 -1.12 -16.29 15.31
C MET A 165 -0.68 -17.76 15.30
N GLY A 166 0.53 -18.05 14.86
CA GLY A 166 1.10 -19.40 14.83
C GLY A 166 0.81 -20.16 13.53
N CYS A 167 0.49 -19.49 12.44
CA CYS A 167 0.36 -20.08 11.11
C CYS A 167 1.73 -20.31 10.45
N GLU A 168 1.83 -21.32 9.58
CA GLU A 168 2.92 -21.50 8.63
C GLU A 168 2.61 -20.65 7.38
N VAL A 169 3.33 -19.55 7.20
CA VAL A 169 2.97 -18.52 6.20
C VAL A 169 3.88 -18.55 5.00
N SER A 170 3.28 -18.65 3.81
CA SER A 170 3.88 -18.33 2.52
C SER A 170 3.30 -17.01 2.01
N ALA A 171 4.09 -16.22 1.27
CA ALA A 171 3.65 -14.93 0.75
C ALA A 171 4.23 -14.65 -0.63
N CYS A 172 3.53 -13.81 -1.42
CA CYS A 172 4.04 -13.35 -2.70
C CYS A 172 3.56 -11.93 -3.04
N ASP A 173 4.37 -11.27 -3.85
CA ASP A 173 4.01 -10.01 -4.48
C ASP A 173 4.70 -9.90 -5.85
N THR A 174 4.11 -9.19 -6.78
CA THR A 174 4.73 -8.93 -8.10
C THR A 174 5.78 -7.83 -8.03
N ASP A 175 5.72 -6.97 -7.01
CA ASP A 175 6.62 -5.85 -6.79
C ASP A 175 7.82 -6.27 -5.93
N GLU A 176 9.04 -6.06 -6.44
CA GLU A 176 10.29 -6.32 -5.74
C GLU A 176 10.42 -5.47 -4.46
N ILE A 177 9.88 -4.24 -4.47
CA ILE A 177 9.88 -3.35 -3.30
C ILE A 177 9.03 -3.95 -2.18
N ALA A 178 7.87 -4.55 -2.53
CA ALA A 178 7.01 -5.24 -1.58
C ALA A 178 7.72 -6.46 -0.96
N ILE A 179 8.42 -7.26 -1.76
CA ILE A 179 9.20 -8.41 -1.27
C ILE A 179 10.28 -7.96 -0.28
N SER A 180 11.05 -6.93 -0.63
CA SER A 180 12.09 -6.35 0.23
C SER A 180 11.51 -5.79 1.52
N SER A 181 10.36 -5.12 1.45
CA SER A 181 9.63 -4.57 2.59
C SER A 181 9.13 -5.66 3.53
N THR A 182 8.50 -6.71 2.95
CA THR A 182 8.03 -7.89 3.71
C THR A 182 9.18 -8.56 4.46
N LEU A 183 10.33 -8.77 3.81
CA LEU A 183 11.52 -9.35 4.45
C LEU A 183 12.03 -8.49 5.61
N SER A 184 12.11 -7.19 5.40
CA SER A 184 12.58 -6.25 6.41
C SER A 184 11.66 -6.24 7.62
N ASN A 185 10.35 -6.15 7.42
CA ASN A 185 9.36 -6.14 8.49
C ASN A 185 9.25 -7.51 9.19
N ALA A 186 9.37 -8.62 8.47
CA ALA A 186 9.42 -9.96 9.07
C ALA A 186 10.63 -10.08 10.02
N LYS A 187 11.80 -9.57 9.61
CA LYS A 187 13.01 -9.53 10.46
C LYS A 187 12.81 -8.69 11.72
N LEU A 188 12.19 -7.50 11.62
CA LEU A 188 11.87 -6.66 12.78
C LEU A 188 10.99 -7.39 13.80
N ASN A 189 10.08 -8.23 13.32
CA ASN A 189 9.18 -9.03 14.15
C ASN A 189 9.73 -10.39 14.58
N GLN A 190 10.96 -10.74 14.18
CA GLN A 190 11.59 -12.06 14.41
C GLN A 190 10.75 -13.21 13.83
N ILE A 191 10.12 -12.98 12.68
CA ILE A 191 9.30 -13.95 11.96
C ILE A 191 10.11 -14.54 10.80
N ALA A 192 10.04 -15.87 10.66
CA ALA A 192 10.48 -16.58 9.48
C ALA A 192 9.26 -17.01 8.66
N LEU A 193 9.15 -16.52 7.43
CA LEU A 193 8.14 -17.00 6.48
C LEU A 193 8.60 -18.34 5.90
N LYS A 194 7.66 -19.23 5.62
CA LYS A 194 7.93 -20.53 4.98
C LYS A 194 8.50 -20.36 3.59
N GLU A 195 7.84 -19.49 2.82
CA GLU A 195 8.23 -19.10 1.47
C GLU A 195 7.86 -17.65 1.24
N LEU A 196 8.73 -16.94 0.51
CA LEU A 196 8.45 -15.61 0.01
C LEU A 196 9.01 -15.49 -1.40
N TRP A 197 8.19 -15.14 -2.38
CA TRP A 197 8.65 -15.03 -3.77
C TRP A 197 8.10 -13.80 -4.46
N GLN A 198 8.89 -13.27 -5.39
CA GLN A 198 8.43 -12.27 -6.34
C GLN A 198 7.67 -12.96 -7.46
N GLY A 199 6.40 -12.57 -7.64
CA GLY A 199 5.52 -13.13 -8.64
C GLY A 199 4.10 -13.30 -8.16
N SER A 200 3.31 -14.14 -8.85
CA SER A 200 1.89 -14.31 -8.60
C SER A 200 1.58 -15.68 -7.98
N VAL A 201 0.35 -15.83 -7.53
CA VAL A 201 -0.22 -17.04 -6.90
C VAL A 201 -0.10 -18.31 -7.75
N ASN A 202 0.00 -18.20 -9.07
CA ASN A 202 0.12 -19.34 -9.98
C ASN A 202 1.48 -20.08 -9.91
N GLN A 203 2.49 -19.47 -9.26
CA GLN A 203 3.81 -20.07 -9.10
C GLN A 203 3.86 -21.16 -8.03
N THR A 204 2.86 -21.22 -7.14
CA THR A 204 2.74 -22.32 -6.18
C THR A 204 1.60 -23.28 -6.57
N LYS A 205 1.75 -24.56 -6.24
CA LYS A 205 0.69 -25.58 -6.33
C LYS A 205 0.24 -26.07 -4.95
N ALA A 206 0.83 -25.54 -3.89
CA ALA A 206 0.49 -25.90 -2.52
C ALA A 206 -0.95 -25.51 -2.19
N LEU A 207 -1.54 -26.21 -1.21
CA LEU A 207 -2.89 -25.95 -0.70
C LEU A 207 -2.79 -25.38 0.71
N TYR A 208 -3.60 -24.39 0.98
CA TYR A 208 -3.57 -23.61 2.22
C TYR A 208 -4.92 -23.67 2.95
N ASN A 209 -4.86 -23.65 4.28
CA ASN A 209 -6.04 -23.57 5.14
C ASN A 209 -6.67 -22.17 5.06
N ILE A 210 -5.80 -21.16 4.93
CA ILE A 210 -6.20 -19.76 4.73
C ILE A 210 -5.45 -19.19 3.52
N VAL A 211 -6.19 -18.59 2.61
CA VAL A 211 -5.67 -17.77 1.52
C VAL A 211 -6.22 -16.37 1.72
N VAL A 212 -5.35 -15.37 1.76
CA VAL A 212 -5.74 -13.96 1.91
C VAL A 212 -5.23 -13.15 0.73
N ALA A 213 -6.08 -12.23 0.25
CA ALA A 213 -5.73 -11.25 -0.78
C ALA A 213 -6.41 -9.91 -0.45
N ASN A 214 -5.60 -8.91 -0.08
CA ASN A 214 -6.06 -7.53 0.09
C ASN A 214 -5.65 -6.72 -1.15
N LEU A 215 -6.43 -6.87 -2.21
CA LEU A 215 -6.15 -6.35 -3.55
C LEU A 215 -7.37 -5.64 -4.13
N VAL A 216 -7.17 -4.81 -5.14
CA VAL A 216 -8.29 -4.17 -5.85
C VAL A 216 -9.12 -5.21 -6.60
N GLY A 217 -10.43 -4.94 -6.72
CA GLY A 217 -11.41 -5.91 -7.21
C GLY A 217 -11.11 -6.50 -8.60
N ASP A 218 -10.55 -5.72 -9.54
CA ASP A 218 -10.19 -6.23 -10.87
C ASP A 218 -9.03 -7.24 -10.81
N ILE A 219 -8.05 -7.03 -9.95
CA ILE A 219 -6.95 -7.98 -9.74
C ILE A 219 -7.47 -9.27 -9.11
N ILE A 220 -8.33 -9.17 -8.08
CA ILE A 220 -8.98 -10.35 -7.47
C ILE A 220 -9.74 -11.16 -8.51
N LEU A 221 -10.51 -10.51 -9.39
CA LEU A 221 -11.24 -11.19 -10.46
C LEU A 221 -10.32 -11.85 -11.47
N THR A 222 -9.22 -11.20 -11.82
CA THR A 222 -8.19 -11.78 -12.73
C THR A 222 -7.54 -13.02 -12.12
N LEU A 223 -7.27 -13.01 -10.82
CA LEU A 223 -6.62 -14.11 -10.10
C LEU A 223 -7.60 -15.15 -9.56
N ALA A 224 -8.91 -15.00 -9.77
CA ALA A 224 -9.94 -15.79 -9.11
C ALA A 224 -9.75 -17.31 -9.26
N PHE A 225 -9.38 -17.77 -10.46
CA PHE A 225 -9.12 -19.19 -10.70
C PHE A 225 -7.98 -19.73 -9.84
N ASP A 226 -6.85 -19.02 -9.80
CA ASP A 226 -5.68 -19.42 -9.03
C ASP A 226 -5.93 -19.30 -7.52
N LEU A 227 -6.60 -18.23 -7.07
CA LEU A 227 -7.02 -18.07 -5.67
C LEU A 227 -7.84 -19.27 -5.19
N LYS A 228 -8.89 -19.63 -5.93
CA LYS A 228 -9.77 -20.77 -5.62
C LYS A 228 -9.00 -22.09 -5.62
N ALA A 229 -8.03 -22.24 -6.54
CA ALA A 229 -7.22 -23.45 -6.66
C ALA A 229 -6.27 -23.64 -5.45
N ARG A 230 -5.87 -22.58 -4.78
CA ARG A 230 -4.94 -22.65 -3.62
C ARG A 230 -5.63 -22.93 -2.29
N VAL A 231 -6.93 -22.75 -2.20
CA VAL A 231 -7.69 -23.05 -0.98
C VAL A 231 -7.89 -24.56 -0.82
N LYS A 232 -7.48 -25.10 0.32
CA LYS A 232 -7.73 -26.49 0.71
C LYS A 232 -9.23 -26.74 0.93
N LYS A 233 -9.71 -27.95 0.74
CA LYS A 233 -11.08 -28.35 1.15
C LYS A 233 -11.31 -28.02 2.62
N GLY A 234 -12.42 -27.37 2.94
CA GLY A 234 -12.73 -26.84 4.28
C GLY A 234 -11.99 -25.53 4.65
N GLY A 235 -11.03 -25.10 3.83
CA GLY A 235 -10.25 -23.89 4.06
C GLY A 235 -11.01 -22.61 3.68
N TYR A 236 -10.41 -21.48 4.04
CA TYR A 236 -11.00 -20.15 3.89
C TYR A 236 -10.24 -19.30 2.88
N LEU A 237 -10.98 -18.48 2.14
CA LEU A 237 -10.48 -17.42 1.29
C LEU A 237 -10.96 -16.08 1.86
N VAL A 238 -10.03 -15.23 2.25
CA VAL A 238 -10.28 -13.88 2.77
C VAL A 238 -9.91 -12.88 1.69
N LEU A 239 -10.89 -12.10 1.24
CA LEU A 239 -10.72 -11.08 0.21
C LEU A 239 -11.05 -9.71 0.80
N ALA A 240 -10.20 -8.71 0.58
CA ALA A 240 -10.38 -7.32 0.99
C ALA A 240 -9.87 -6.34 -0.07
N GLY A 241 -10.09 -5.03 0.11
CA GLY A 241 -9.68 -4.03 -0.88
C GLY A 241 -10.65 -3.90 -2.04
N ILE A 242 -11.91 -4.29 -1.84
CA ILE A 242 -12.94 -4.37 -2.88
C ILE A 242 -13.89 -3.18 -2.73
N LEU A 243 -13.97 -2.33 -3.75
CA LEU A 243 -14.99 -1.27 -3.81
C LEU A 243 -16.37 -1.87 -4.09
N ASP A 244 -17.44 -1.22 -3.59
CA ASP A 244 -18.83 -1.70 -3.71
C ASP A 244 -19.25 -2.00 -5.16
N LYS A 245 -18.77 -1.24 -6.14
CA LYS A 245 -19.02 -1.49 -7.57
C LYS A 245 -18.63 -2.89 -8.06
N TYR A 246 -17.71 -3.57 -7.35
CA TYR A 246 -17.27 -4.93 -7.69
C TYR A 246 -18.06 -6.04 -6.98
N LYS A 247 -18.89 -5.71 -5.99
CA LYS A 247 -19.60 -6.66 -5.13
C LYS A 247 -20.29 -7.78 -5.91
N ALA A 248 -21.17 -7.43 -6.85
CA ALA A 248 -21.94 -8.42 -7.61
C ALA A 248 -21.04 -9.33 -8.49
N ARG A 249 -19.95 -8.78 -9.03
CA ARG A 249 -18.98 -9.55 -9.84
C ARG A 249 -18.21 -10.54 -8.98
N ILE A 250 -17.73 -10.09 -7.80
CA ILE A 250 -17.02 -10.95 -6.85
C ILE A 250 -17.91 -12.08 -6.35
N GLN A 251 -19.14 -11.78 -5.91
CA GLN A 251 -20.07 -12.79 -5.43
C GLN A 251 -20.41 -13.83 -6.51
N ARG A 252 -20.57 -13.41 -7.75
CA ARG A 252 -20.80 -14.33 -8.89
C ARG A 252 -19.58 -15.20 -9.18
N GLU A 253 -18.37 -14.64 -9.13
CA GLU A 253 -17.13 -15.35 -9.42
C GLU A 253 -16.81 -16.42 -8.37
N PHE A 254 -17.10 -16.14 -7.10
CA PHE A 254 -16.82 -17.06 -5.99
C PHE A 254 -18.06 -17.85 -5.53
N LYS A 255 -19.14 -17.93 -6.34
CA LYS A 255 -20.41 -18.59 -5.99
C LYS A 255 -20.28 -20.09 -5.65
N GLU A 256 -19.23 -20.76 -6.10
CA GLU A 256 -18.95 -22.18 -5.79
C GLU A 256 -18.39 -22.37 -4.37
N PHE A 257 -17.98 -21.29 -3.71
CA PHE A 257 -17.59 -21.28 -2.31
C PHE A 257 -18.74 -20.76 -1.46
N LYS A 258 -18.89 -21.28 -0.25
CA LYS A 258 -19.87 -20.78 0.69
C LYS A 258 -19.41 -19.42 1.23
N GLN A 259 -20.17 -18.37 1.00
CA GLN A 259 -19.91 -17.08 1.63
C GLN A 259 -20.24 -17.18 3.12
N ILE A 260 -19.23 -17.01 3.99
CA ILE A 260 -19.35 -17.12 5.45
C ILE A 260 -19.57 -15.74 6.07
N LYS A 261 -18.85 -14.72 5.60
CA LYS A 261 -18.94 -13.37 6.14
C LYS A 261 -18.74 -12.33 5.04
N GLN A 262 -19.41 -11.21 5.20
CA GLN A 262 -19.15 -9.98 4.47
C GLN A 262 -19.08 -8.85 5.50
N SER A 263 -18.12 -7.97 5.36
CA SER A 263 -18.03 -6.70 6.10
C SER A 263 -17.85 -5.55 5.13
N GLN A 264 -18.32 -4.39 5.55
CA GLN A 264 -18.17 -3.15 4.80
C GLN A 264 -17.75 -2.04 5.76
N THR A 265 -16.74 -1.29 5.38
CA THR A 265 -16.28 -0.08 6.06
C THR A 265 -16.16 1.00 5.00
N ASN A 266 -17.04 2.02 5.10
CA ASN A 266 -17.22 3.04 4.07
C ASN A 266 -17.47 2.39 2.70
N GLU A 267 -16.61 2.65 1.70
CA GLU A 267 -16.71 2.11 0.34
C GLU A 267 -16.02 0.76 0.15
N TRP A 268 -15.34 0.24 1.19
CA TRP A 268 -14.52 -0.96 1.12
C TRP A 268 -15.25 -2.19 1.65
N LEU A 269 -15.30 -3.21 0.84
CA LEU A 269 -15.85 -4.52 1.16
C LEU A 269 -14.76 -5.54 1.42
N SER A 270 -15.07 -6.45 2.33
CA SER A 270 -14.28 -7.65 2.59
C SER A 270 -15.20 -8.86 2.68
N PHE A 271 -14.71 -10.01 2.21
CA PHE A 271 -15.46 -11.27 2.17
C PHE A 271 -14.64 -12.40 2.78
N VAL A 272 -15.32 -13.32 3.41
CA VAL A 272 -14.79 -14.64 3.77
C VAL A 272 -15.61 -15.69 3.08
N TYR A 273 -14.95 -16.50 2.27
CA TYR A 273 -15.51 -17.66 1.59
C TYR A 273 -14.89 -18.94 2.15
N GLN A 274 -15.67 -20.01 2.23
CA GLN A 274 -15.21 -21.34 2.60
C GLN A 274 -15.34 -22.30 1.43
N LYS A 275 -14.28 -23.02 1.12
CA LYS A 275 -14.32 -24.12 0.15
C LYS A 275 -14.98 -25.33 0.78
N GLU A 276 -16.08 -25.79 0.22
CA GLU A 276 -16.80 -26.95 0.75
C GLU A 276 -15.96 -28.24 0.68
N ASN A 277 -16.30 -29.21 1.53
CA ASN A 277 -15.62 -30.50 1.61
C ASN A 277 -16.03 -31.51 0.52
N LYS A 278 -16.90 -31.07 -0.42
CA LYS A 278 -17.40 -31.98 -1.48
C LYS A 278 -16.29 -32.53 -2.36
#